data_f839e6fdb1af21d17319af9440127193
#
_entry.id   f839e6fdb1af21d17319af9440127193
#
_cell.length_a   1.000
_cell.length_b   1.000
_cell.length_c   1.000
_cell.angle_alpha   90.00
_cell.angle_beta   90.00
_cell.angle_gamma   90.00
#
_symmetry.space_group_name_H-M   'P 1'
#
loop_
_entity.id
_entity.type
_entity.pdbx_description
1 polymer ?
#
loop_
_entity_poly.entity_id
_entity_poly.type
_entity_poly.pdbx_seq_one_letter_code
_entity_poly.pdbx_strand_id
1 'polypeptide(L)'
;MYRRYTTVAGKTILVRKTDSCRIKTEKQKRKRKSNPTPEAVAKINKINQERELTGKLNGNFKPGDSWLTLSYSEIHDTDYCMHQIRKFKRNIRSLAKRLGVKYKIIESIGIGAKSGKPHHHIVISANITRDMIIKYWPEEHVHIETLWSSGNYHRIAKYMLKNAYQSKGERGKYSKAFRCSRNITAPAMKIQEMVRPASYDPEDIKPHDGYYIDRDSIRVYEHPITGAPCIEYIEVSLKEIPRIKYARGKVARPEPIYREEREEQLLFWELDI
;
A
#
# COMPACT_ATOMS: atom_id res chain seq x y z
N MET A 1 -2.09 -29.98 4.01
CA MET A 1 -1.51 -29.24 5.18
C MET A 1 -1.98 -27.80 5.08
N TYR A 2 -2.68 -27.31 6.08
CA TYR A 2 -3.26 -25.98 6.11
C TYR A 2 -2.26 -25.02 6.76
N ARG A 3 -2.15 -23.80 6.19
CA ARG A 3 -1.26 -22.76 6.72
C ARG A 3 -1.99 -21.45 6.91
N ARG A 4 -1.73 -20.84 8.05
CA ARG A 4 -2.13 -19.47 8.35
C ARG A 4 -0.89 -18.58 8.35
N TYR A 5 -0.93 -17.54 7.56
CA TYR A 5 0.07 -16.47 7.52
C TYR A 5 -0.52 -15.25 8.22
N THR A 6 0.19 -14.73 9.18
CA THR A 6 -0.24 -13.55 9.96
C THR A 6 0.85 -12.51 9.93
N THR A 7 0.52 -11.30 9.54
CA THR A 7 1.43 -10.16 9.51
C THR A 7 0.85 -9.01 10.30
N VAL A 8 1.48 -8.66 11.42
CA VAL A 8 1.08 -7.50 12.24
C VAL A 8 1.72 -6.25 11.68
N ALA A 9 0.92 -5.26 11.31
CA ALA A 9 1.35 -4.03 10.68
C ALA A 9 0.56 -2.84 11.26
N GLY A 10 1.17 -2.08 12.15
CA GLY A 10 0.51 -0.97 12.84
C GLY A 10 -0.74 -1.41 13.61
N LYS A 11 -1.90 -0.81 13.29
CA LYS A 11 -3.21 -1.19 13.85
C LYS A 11 -3.83 -2.42 13.20
N THR A 12 -3.18 -3.03 12.23
CA THR A 12 -3.79 -4.07 11.39
C THR A 12 -3.08 -5.41 11.51
N ILE A 13 -3.85 -6.47 11.31
CA ILE A 13 -3.36 -7.83 11.15
C ILE A 13 -3.80 -8.31 9.76
N LEU A 14 -2.84 -8.52 8.87
CA LEU A 14 -3.10 -9.13 7.57
C LEU A 14 -3.06 -10.64 7.73
N VAL A 15 -4.15 -11.31 7.42
CA VAL A 15 -4.29 -12.77 7.53
C VAL A 15 -4.45 -13.39 6.15
N ARG A 16 -3.74 -14.47 5.91
CA ARG A 16 -3.97 -15.34 4.76
C ARG A 16 -4.02 -16.79 5.22
N LYS A 17 -5.06 -17.50 4.84
CA LYS A 17 -5.18 -18.95 5.03
C LYS A 17 -5.09 -19.63 3.66
N THR A 18 -4.39 -20.72 3.56
CA THR A 18 -4.28 -21.49 2.31
C THR A 18 -4.03 -22.97 2.62
N ASP A 19 -4.50 -23.83 1.74
CA ASP A 19 -4.06 -25.20 1.73
C ASP A 19 -2.71 -25.31 1.01
N SER A 20 -1.77 -25.96 1.62
CA SER A 20 -0.50 -26.29 1.00
C SER A 20 -0.61 -27.72 0.50
N CYS A 21 -0.71 -27.88 -0.82
CA CYS A 21 -0.74 -29.18 -1.49
C CYS A 21 0.55 -30.02 -1.30
N ARG A 22 1.45 -29.62 -0.42
CA ARG A 22 2.61 -30.41 -0.03
C ARG A 22 2.20 -31.40 1.05
N ILE A 23 1.64 -32.53 0.64
CA ILE A 23 1.63 -33.72 1.44
C ILE A 23 3.12 -34.07 1.65
N LYS A 24 3.58 -34.13 2.89
CA LYS A 24 4.87 -34.76 3.23
C LYS A 24 4.68 -36.28 3.06
N THR A 25 4.57 -36.74 1.84
CA THR A 25 4.79 -38.14 1.53
C THR A 25 6.27 -38.35 1.31
N GLU A 26 6.79 -39.42 1.88
CA GLU A 26 8.16 -39.89 1.76
C GLU A 26 8.72 -39.62 0.37
N LYS A 27 9.93 -39.05 0.30
CA LYS A 27 10.86 -38.91 -0.85
C LYS A 27 10.31 -39.21 -2.25
N GLN A 28 9.16 -38.59 -2.61
CA GLN A 28 8.78 -38.60 -4.02
C GLN A 28 9.78 -37.76 -4.81
N LYS A 29 10.37 -38.36 -5.87
CA LYS A 29 11.19 -37.64 -6.85
C LYS A 29 10.45 -36.37 -7.26
N ARG A 30 11.11 -35.20 -7.13
CA ARG A 30 10.56 -33.91 -7.52
C ARG A 30 10.00 -34.03 -8.93
N LYS A 31 8.67 -33.99 -9.08
CA LYS A 31 8.04 -33.80 -10.40
C LYS A 31 8.65 -32.55 -11.03
N ARG A 32 9.02 -32.64 -12.32
CA ARG A 32 9.46 -31.47 -13.09
C ARG A 32 8.52 -30.33 -12.79
N LYS A 33 9.05 -29.17 -12.38
CA LYS A 33 8.26 -27.96 -12.16
C LYS A 33 7.52 -27.69 -13.45
N SER A 34 6.18 -27.74 -13.43
CA SER A 34 5.38 -27.17 -14.52
C SER A 34 5.73 -25.69 -14.58
N ASN A 35 6.19 -25.20 -15.74
CA ASN A 35 6.40 -23.77 -15.92
C ASN A 35 5.03 -23.11 -15.86
N PRO A 36 4.76 -22.24 -14.84
CA PRO A 36 3.48 -21.55 -14.76
C PRO A 36 3.35 -20.60 -15.95
N THR A 37 2.13 -20.39 -16.42
CA THR A 37 1.91 -19.43 -17.50
C THR A 37 2.31 -18.01 -17.06
N PRO A 38 2.75 -17.16 -18.01
CA PRO A 38 3.08 -15.76 -17.69
C PRO A 38 1.94 -15.02 -17.01
N GLU A 39 0.68 -15.29 -17.38
CA GLU A 39 -0.53 -14.69 -16.79
C GLU A 39 -0.72 -15.13 -15.33
N ALA A 40 -0.54 -16.42 -15.02
CA ALA A 40 -0.64 -16.94 -13.66
C ALA A 40 0.43 -16.31 -12.76
N VAL A 41 1.66 -16.16 -13.28
CA VAL A 41 2.75 -15.47 -12.58
C VAL A 41 2.45 -14.01 -12.36
N ALA A 42 1.92 -13.31 -13.37
CA ALA A 42 1.55 -11.89 -13.27
C ALA A 42 0.44 -11.69 -12.22
N LYS A 43 -0.59 -12.55 -12.24
CA LYS A 43 -1.70 -12.49 -11.27
C LYS A 43 -1.22 -12.67 -9.83
N ILE A 44 -0.41 -13.68 -9.54
CA ILE A 44 0.09 -13.89 -8.17
C ILE A 44 1.07 -12.81 -7.73
N ASN A 45 1.89 -12.29 -8.64
CA ASN A 45 2.79 -11.18 -8.36
C ASN A 45 2.02 -9.91 -7.99
N LYS A 46 0.89 -9.63 -8.67
CA LYS A 46 0.01 -8.50 -8.33
C LYS A 46 -0.55 -8.65 -6.92
N ILE A 47 -1.08 -9.82 -6.57
CA ILE A 47 -1.61 -10.11 -5.23
C ILE A 47 -0.51 -9.96 -4.17
N ASN A 48 0.69 -10.50 -4.42
CA ASN A 48 1.80 -10.40 -3.47
C ASN A 48 2.27 -8.95 -3.27
N GLN A 49 2.35 -8.17 -4.34
CA GLN A 49 2.75 -6.75 -4.26
C GLN A 49 1.71 -5.91 -3.51
N GLU A 50 0.42 -6.18 -3.70
CA GLU A 50 -0.66 -5.50 -2.97
C GLU A 50 -0.56 -5.80 -1.47
N ARG A 51 -0.35 -7.05 -1.10
CA ARG A 51 -0.13 -7.45 0.30
C ARG A 51 1.12 -6.81 0.90
N GLU A 52 2.23 -6.84 0.16
CA GLU A 52 3.49 -6.23 0.58
C GLU A 52 3.35 -4.72 0.80
N LEU A 53 2.76 -4.01 -0.17
CA LEU A 53 2.56 -2.57 -0.08
C LEU A 53 1.62 -2.21 1.06
N THR A 54 0.50 -2.93 1.22
CA THR A 54 -0.43 -2.73 2.35
C THR A 54 0.29 -2.92 3.68
N GLY A 55 1.04 -4.00 3.85
CA GLY A 55 1.80 -4.25 5.07
C GLY A 55 2.82 -3.14 5.36
N LYS A 56 3.53 -2.67 4.34
CA LYS A 56 4.48 -1.56 4.48
C LYS A 56 3.80 -0.24 4.83
N LEU A 57 2.67 0.09 4.20
CA LEU A 57 1.91 1.29 4.52
C LEU A 57 1.40 1.25 5.97
N ASN A 58 0.69 0.20 6.34
CA ASN A 58 0.09 0.06 7.66
C ASN A 58 1.15 0.00 8.79
N GLY A 59 2.32 -0.60 8.52
CA GLY A 59 3.39 -0.76 9.51
C GLY A 59 4.31 0.48 9.66
N ASN A 60 4.28 1.42 8.72
CA ASN A 60 5.22 2.54 8.72
C ASN A 60 4.58 3.91 8.79
N PHE A 61 3.30 4.02 8.47
CA PHE A 61 2.56 5.27 8.48
C PHE A 61 1.41 5.20 9.48
N LYS A 62 0.96 6.36 9.91
CA LYS A 62 -0.06 6.52 10.94
C LYS A 62 -1.08 7.58 10.54
N PRO A 63 -2.23 7.62 11.18
CA PRO A 63 -3.18 8.72 11.01
C PRO A 63 -2.50 10.07 11.15
N GLY A 64 -2.79 10.99 10.24
CA GLY A 64 -2.18 12.32 10.19
C GLY A 64 -0.94 12.40 9.26
N ASP A 65 -0.37 11.29 8.81
CA ASP A 65 0.59 11.31 7.70
C ASP A 65 -0.12 11.69 6.40
N SER A 66 0.62 12.11 5.38
CA SER A 66 0.05 12.66 4.17
C SER A 66 0.11 11.69 2.99
N TRP A 67 -0.97 11.64 2.22
CA TRP A 67 -1.01 11.03 0.91
C TRP A 67 -1.10 12.12 -0.16
N LEU A 68 -0.17 12.08 -1.12
CA LEU A 68 0.03 13.09 -2.13
C LEU A 68 -0.22 12.51 -3.51
N THR A 69 -0.86 13.31 -4.37
CA THR A 69 -0.79 13.14 -5.82
C THR A 69 -0.08 14.34 -6.40
N LEU A 70 1.06 14.10 -7.05
CA LEU A 70 1.87 15.10 -7.72
C LEU A 70 1.71 14.91 -9.23
N SER A 71 1.10 15.88 -9.89
CA SER A 71 0.81 15.84 -11.32
C SER A 71 1.64 16.85 -12.10
N TYR A 72 1.67 16.71 -13.42
CA TYR A 72 2.36 17.58 -14.35
C TYR A 72 1.34 18.37 -15.16
N SER A 73 1.68 19.62 -15.52
CA SER A 73 0.87 20.48 -16.41
C SER A 73 0.75 19.88 -17.82
N GLU A 74 1.84 19.24 -18.28
CA GLU A 74 1.97 18.68 -19.62
C GLU A 74 2.32 17.20 -19.60
N ILE A 75 2.24 16.57 -20.76
CA ILE A 75 2.70 15.19 -20.95
C ILE A 75 4.22 15.21 -21.09
N HIS A 76 4.89 14.53 -20.19
CA HIS A 76 6.34 14.36 -20.18
C HIS A 76 6.73 12.90 -20.34
N ASP A 77 7.93 12.68 -20.85
CA ASP A 77 8.51 11.35 -20.90
C ASP A 77 8.85 10.81 -19.49
N THR A 78 9.08 9.52 -19.44
CA THR A 78 9.37 8.83 -18.17
C THR A 78 10.66 9.31 -17.51
N ASP A 79 11.68 9.70 -18.32
CA ASP A 79 12.98 10.11 -17.79
C ASP A 79 12.89 11.49 -17.14
N TYR A 80 12.17 12.42 -17.76
CA TYR A 80 11.85 13.71 -17.14
C TYR A 80 11.11 13.53 -15.81
N CYS A 81 10.01 12.75 -15.81
CA CYS A 81 9.24 12.48 -14.60
C CYS A 81 10.09 11.85 -13.49
N MET A 82 10.97 10.93 -13.87
CA MET A 82 11.90 10.30 -12.94
C MET A 82 12.97 11.27 -12.42
N HIS A 83 13.37 12.24 -13.21
CA HIS A 83 14.29 13.29 -12.79
C HIS A 83 13.62 14.21 -11.78
N GLN A 84 12.42 14.71 -12.05
CA GLN A 84 11.68 15.62 -11.17
C GLN A 84 11.37 14.98 -9.82
N ILE A 85 10.89 13.74 -9.80
CA ILE A 85 10.61 13.07 -8.52
C ILE A 85 11.89 12.78 -7.70
N ARG A 86 13.02 12.52 -8.35
CA ARG A 86 14.32 12.40 -7.66
C ARG A 86 14.75 13.74 -7.05
N LYS A 87 14.57 14.85 -7.77
CA LYS A 87 14.84 16.21 -7.30
C LYS A 87 13.96 16.55 -6.09
N PHE A 88 12.67 16.33 -6.20
CA PHE A 88 11.71 16.49 -5.10
C PHE A 88 12.15 15.71 -3.86
N LYS A 89 12.38 14.41 -3.96
CA LYS A 89 12.80 13.57 -2.83
C LYS A 89 14.13 13.99 -2.22
N ARG A 90 15.08 14.46 -3.03
CA ARG A 90 16.35 14.99 -2.54
C ARG A 90 16.14 16.25 -1.71
N ASN A 91 15.30 17.15 -2.19
CA ASN A 91 15.00 18.42 -1.49
C ASN A 91 14.27 18.15 -0.16
N ILE A 92 13.24 17.30 -0.17
CA ILE A 92 12.53 16.91 1.05
C ILE A 92 13.45 16.20 2.05
N ARG A 93 14.35 15.34 1.59
CA ARG A 93 15.36 14.70 2.47
C ARG A 93 16.29 15.72 3.11
N SER A 94 16.79 16.67 2.33
CA SER A 94 17.65 17.75 2.82
C SER A 94 16.93 18.61 3.85
N LEU A 95 15.66 18.94 3.58
CA LEU A 95 14.80 19.67 4.51
C LEU A 95 14.58 18.90 5.81
N ALA A 96 14.21 17.62 5.74
CA ALA A 96 14.00 16.77 6.90
C ALA A 96 15.27 16.69 7.78
N LYS A 97 16.45 16.59 7.14
CA LYS A 97 17.74 16.62 7.84
C LYS A 97 17.94 17.93 8.60
N ARG A 98 17.65 19.08 7.97
CA ARG A 98 17.77 20.40 8.62
C ARG A 98 16.82 20.58 9.80
N LEU A 99 15.60 20.00 9.69
CA LEU A 99 14.59 20.05 10.75
C LEU A 99 14.82 18.99 11.85
N GLY A 100 15.83 18.12 11.72
CA GLY A 100 16.06 17.04 12.66
C GLY A 100 14.97 15.97 12.70
N VAL A 101 14.11 15.88 11.65
CA VAL A 101 12.97 14.96 11.61
C VAL A 101 13.26 13.76 10.75
N LYS A 102 12.80 12.60 11.20
CA LYS A 102 12.80 11.37 10.40
C LYS A 102 11.60 11.40 9.45
N TYR A 103 11.83 11.26 8.17
CA TYR A 103 10.75 11.11 7.19
C TYR A 103 10.80 9.75 6.53
N LYS A 104 9.64 9.24 6.20
CA LYS A 104 9.43 8.01 5.44
C LYS A 104 8.65 8.36 4.18
N ILE A 105 8.94 7.67 3.10
CA ILE A 105 8.24 7.87 1.83
C ILE A 105 8.06 6.54 1.09
N ILE A 106 6.87 6.34 0.56
CA ILE A 106 6.56 5.31 -0.44
C ILE A 106 5.95 6.01 -1.64
N GLU A 107 6.37 5.64 -2.84
CA GLU A 107 5.92 6.26 -4.10
C GLU A 107 5.57 5.22 -5.15
N SER A 108 4.63 5.56 -6.02
CA SER A 108 4.38 4.91 -7.31
C SER A 108 4.19 5.97 -8.38
N ILE A 109 4.39 5.60 -9.64
CA ILE A 109 4.07 6.45 -10.79
C ILE A 109 2.95 5.80 -11.58
N GLY A 110 2.00 6.60 -12.02
CA GLY A 110 0.91 6.24 -12.91
C GLY A 110 0.86 7.17 -14.11
N ILE A 111 0.06 6.78 -15.10
CA ILE A 111 -0.31 7.61 -16.24
C ILE A 111 -1.84 7.65 -16.25
N GLY A 112 -2.41 8.84 -16.31
CA GLY A 112 -3.86 9.03 -16.31
C GLY A 112 -4.49 8.38 -17.55
N ALA A 113 -5.47 7.50 -17.34
CA ALA A 113 -6.08 6.74 -18.45
C ALA A 113 -6.76 7.64 -19.48
N LYS A 114 -7.37 8.76 -19.06
CA LYS A 114 -8.03 9.71 -19.96
C LYS A 114 -7.09 10.82 -20.43
N SER A 115 -6.24 11.33 -19.55
CA SER A 115 -5.39 12.51 -19.83
C SER A 115 -4.05 12.15 -20.47
N GLY A 116 -3.58 10.89 -20.35
CA GLY A 116 -2.24 10.48 -20.71
C GLY A 116 -1.13 11.14 -19.88
N LYS A 117 -1.49 11.99 -18.88
CA LYS A 117 -0.53 12.73 -18.08
C LYS A 117 0.08 11.83 -17.01
N PRO A 118 1.40 11.85 -16.84
CA PRO A 118 2.05 11.14 -15.74
C PRO A 118 1.73 11.82 -14.40
N HIS A 119 1.70 11.02 -13.34
CA HIS A 119 1.51 11.50 -11.97
C HIS A 119 2.18 10.57 -10.96
N HIS A 120 2.54 11.12 -9.82
CA HIS A 120 3.13 10.35 -8.73
C HIS A 120 2.17 10.27 -7.55
N HIS A 121 1.94 9.05 -7.06
CA HIS A 121 1.27 8.82 -5.79
C HIS A 121 2.29 8.58 -4.71
N ILE A 122 2.22 9.35 -3.62
CA ILE A 122 3.24 9.35 -2.58
C ILE A 122 2.56 9.30 -1.22
N VAL A 123 2.99 8.40 -0.35
CA VAL A 123 2.68 8.46 1.07
C VAL A 123 3.92 8.92 1.81
N ILE A 124 3.80 9.98 2.60
CA ILE A 124 4.89 10.63 3.33
C ILE A 124 4.50 10.92 4.77
N SER A 125 5.46 10.83 5.68
CA SER A 125 5.22 11.12 7.10
C SER A 125 4.88 12.60 7.35
N ALA A 126 3.99 12.88 8.31
CA ALA A 126 3.38 14.18 8.60
C ALA A 126 4.33 15.31 9.05
N ASN A 127 5.60 15.00 9.28
CA ASN A 127 6.60 16.02 9.66
C ASN A 127 6.96 16.97 8.49
N ILE A 128 6.37 16.77 7.32
CA ILE A 128 6.55 17.60 6.12
C ILE A 128 5.23 18.29 5.85
N THR A 129 5.20 19.62 5.99
CA THR A 129 3.97 20.40 5.83
C THR A 129 3.59 20.57 4.36
N ARG A 130 2.33 20.95 4.11
CA ARG A 130 1.81 21.26 2.78
C ARG A 130 2.68 22.30 2.06
N ASP A 131 3.01 23.39 2.72
CA ASP A 131 3.80 24.49 2.12
C ASP A 131 5.20 24.04 1.70
N MET A 132 5.81 23.15 2.49
CA MET A 132 7.09 22.55 2.15
C MET A 132 6.99 21.66 0.91
N ILE A 133 5.88 20.92 0.75
CA ILE A 133 5.64 20.06 -0.40
C ILE A 133 5.46 20.93 -1.65
N ILE A 134 4.58 21.92 -1.60
CA ILE A 134 4.30 22.84 -2.72
C ILE A 134 5.58 23.56 -3.15
N LYS A 135 6.36 24.06 -2.20
CA LYS A 135 7.63 24.75 -2.48
C LYS A 135 8.62 23.92 -3.32
N TYR A 136 8.62 22.59 -3.13
CA TYR A 136 9.57 21.70 -3.81
C TYR A 136 8.98 20.93 -4.99
N TRP A 137 7.69 21.16 -5.28
CA TRP A 137 7.04 20.65 -6.49
C TRP A 137 6.56 21.85 -7.34
N PRO A 138 7.39 22.36 -8.26
CA PRO A 138 7.05 23.53 -9.08
C PRO A 138 6.05 23.22 -10.21
N GLU A 139 5.80 21.95 -10.49
CA GLU A 139 4.80 21.49 -11.44
C GLU A 139 3.39 21.72 -10.84
N GLU A 140 2.41 22.13 -11.61
CA GLU A 140 1.23 22.89 -11.17
C GLU A 140 0.31 22.21 -10.12
N HIS A 141 0.18 20.88 -10.11
CA HIS A 141 -0.87 20.27 -9.30
C HIS A 141 -0.31 19.39 -8.18
N VAL A 142 -0.61 19.83 -6.96
CA VAL A 142 -0.34 19.07 -5.73
C VAL A 142 -1.65 18.84 -5.01
N HIS A 143 -2.13 17.60 -5.00
CA HIS A 143 -3.24 17.18 -4.15
C HIS A 143 -2.70 16.51 -2.90
N ILE A 144 -3.21 16.89 -1.73
CA ILE A 144 -2.74 16.42 -0.43
C ILE A 144 -3.92 16.00 0.42
N GLU A 145 -3.92 14.75 0.83
CA GLU A 145 -4.86 14.18 1.77
C GLU A 145 -4.17 13.71 3.04
N THR A 146 -4.89 13.73 4.15
CA THR A 146 -4.40 13.19 5.41
C THR A 146 -4.84 11.74 5.57
N LEU A 147 -3.92 10.86 5.95
CA LEU A 147 -4.25 9.47 6.20
C LEU A 147 -5.25 9.33 7.34
N TRP A 148 -6.28 8.53 7.12
CA TRP A 148 -7.42 8.35 8.02
C TRP A 148 -7.09 7.56 9.30
N SER A 149 -8.01 7.63 10.27
CA SER A 149 -7.82 7.14 11.64
C SER A 149 -7.76 5.61 11.80
N SER A 150 -8.32 4.86 10.85
CA SER A 150 -8.34 3.39 10.96
C SER A 150 -6.94 2.77 10.95
N GLY A 151 -5.95 3.43 10.33
CA GLY A 151 -4.61 2.87 10.13
C GLY A 151 -4.54 1.72 9.13
N ASN A 152 -5.65 1.44 8.42
CA ASN A 152 -5.68 0.48 7.33
C ASN A 152 -5.67 1.23 5.99
N TYR A 153 -4.56 1.14 5.28
CA TYR A 153 -4.33 1.85 4.01
C TYR A 153 -4.36 0.90 2.80
N HIS A 154 -5.11 -0.20 2.93
CA HIS A 154 -5.27 -1.20 1.85
C HIS A 154 -5.83 -0.58 0.57
N ARG A 155 -6.82 0.33 0.69
CA ARG A 155 -7.38 1.04 -0.47
C ARG A 155 -6.32 1.88 -1.20
N ILE A 156 -5.46 2.60 -0.46
CA ILE A 156 -4.34 3.36 -1.05
C ILE A 156 -3.37 2.42 -1.76
N ALA A 157 -2.99 1.31 -1.14
CA ALA A 157 -2.10 0.32 -1.76
C ALA A 157 -2.67 -0.20 -3.09
N LYS A 158 -3.96 -0.56 -3.09
CA LYS A 158 -4.67 -1.05 -4.28
C LYS A 158 -4.70 -0.01 -5.40
N TYR A 159 -4.99 1.25 -5.05
CA TYR A 159 -5.02 2.36 -5.99
C TYR A 159 -3.64 2.64 -6.59
N MET A 160 -2.61 2.79 -5.76
CA MET A 160 -1.23 3.01 -6.21
C MET A 160 -0.77 1.93 -7.19
N LEU A 161 -1.14 0.66 -6.93
CA LEU A 161 -0.76 -0.46 -7.79
C LEU A 161 -1.61 -0.53 -9.07
N LYS A 162 -2.92 -0.23 -9.01
CA LYS A 162 -3.79 -0.17 -10.20
C LYS A 162 -3.16 0.77 -11.24
N ASN A 163 -2.86 1.99 -10.85
CA ASN A 163 -2.26 3.00 -11.73
C ASN A 163 -0.86 2.61 -12.21
N ALA A 164 -0.05 2.02 -11.32
CA ALA A 164 1.26 1.53 -11.66
C ALA A 164 1.23 0.38 -12.69
N TYR A 165 0.22 -0.48 -12.67
CA TYR A 165 0.07 -1.57 -13.65
C TYR A 165 -0.49 -1.10 -14.99
N GLN A 166 -1.44 -0.17 -14.99
CA GLN A 166 -2.00 0.41 -16.22
C GLN A 166 -0.91 1.06 -17.07
N SER A 167 0.04 1.71 -16.45
CA SER A 167 1.16 2.39 -17.13
C SER A 167 2.42 1.52 -17.35
N LYS A 168 2.35 0.21 -17.09
CA LYS A 168 3.53 -0.66 -17.16
C LYS A 168 4.18 -0.74 -18.54
N GLY A 169 3.40 -0.75 -19.62
CA GLY A 169 3.89 -0.80 -21.00
C GLY A 169 4.71 0.44 -21.36
N GLU A 170 4.29 1.62 -20.88
CA GLU A 170 4.89 2.91 -21.19
C GLU A 170 6.12 3.21 -20.33
N ARG A 171 6.25 2.57 -19.17
CA ARG A 171 7.35 2.80 -18.22
C ARG A 171 8.61 1.97 -18.47
N GLY A 172 8.58 1.06 -19.44
CA GLY A 172 9.72 0.22 -19.80
C GLY A 172 10.16 -0.78 -18.71
N LYS A 173 11.28 -1.46 -18.94
CA LYS A 173 11.82 -2.56 -18.12
C LYS A 173 12.21 -2.17 -16.68
N TYR A 174 12.36 -0.88 -16.37
CA TYR A 174 12.89 -0.40 -15.08
C TYR A 174 11.85 -0.07 -14.03
N SER A 175 10.58 -0.31 -14.30
CA SER A 175 9.51 0.17 -13.43
C SER A 175 9.14 -0.83 -12.35
N LYS A 176 9.66 -0.62 -11.16
CA LYS A 176 9.05 -1.19 -9.96
C LYS A 176 7.66 -0.57 -9.79
N ALA A 177 6.66 -1.38 -9.42
CA ALA A 177 5.30 -0.90 -9.19
C ALA A 177 5.24 0.18 -8.08
N PHE A 178 6.13 0.09 -7.10
CA PHE A 178 6.33 1.12 -6.08
C PHE A 178 7.78 1.14 -5.60
N ARG A 179 8.19 2.25 -4.99
CA ARG A 179 9.51 2.46 -4.40
C ARG A 179 9.38 2.97 -2.97
N CYS A 180 10.33 2.60 -2.13
CA CYS A 180 10.34 2.97 -0.71
C CYS A 180 11.65 3.65 -0.33
N SER A 181 11.60 4.55 0.66
CA SER A 181 12.82 5.00 1.35
C SER A 181 13.46 3.84 2.14
N ARG A 182 14.77 3.91 2.36
CA ARG A 182 15.53 2.83 3.00
C ARG A 182 15.10 2.52 4.43
N ASN A 183 14.47 3.45 5.10
CA ASN A 183 13.98 3.33 6.48
C ASN A 183 12.54 2.81 6.59
N ILE A 184 11.95 2.35 5.50
CA ILE A 184 10.71 1.58 5.51
C ILE A 184 11.02 0.16 5.93
N THR A 185 10.38 -0.30 7.01
CA THR A 185 10.50 -1.65 7.52
C THR A 185 9.38 -2.53 6.95
N ALA A 186 9.73 -3.72 6.47
CA ALA A 186 8.72 -4.73 6.14
C ALA A 186 8.25 -5.40 7.43
N PRO A 187 6.93 -5.49 7.69
CA PRO A 187 6.44 -6.18 8.88
C PRO A 187 6.75 -7.68 8.79
N ALA A 188 7.09 -8.27 9.93
CA ALA A 188 7.41 -9.69 10.02
C ALA A 188 6.15 -10.55 9.81
N MET A 189 6.29 -11.60 9.04
CA MET A 189 5.22 -12.58 8.78
C MET A 189 5.44 -13.82 9.62
N LYS A 190 4.44 -14.19 10.43
CA LYS A 190 4.38 -15.44 11.17
C LYS A 190 3.62 -16.49 10.37
N ILE A 191 4.17 -17.71 10.30
CA ILE A 191 3.55 -18.85 9.62
C ILE A 191 3.19 -19.87 10.69
N GLN A 192 1.93 -20.33 10.68
CA GLN A 192 1.42 -21.38 11.55
C GLN A 192 0.87 -22.53 10.69
N GLU A 193 1.26 -23.75 11.02
CA GLU A 193 0.65 -24.95 10.46
C GLU A 193 -0.61 -25.26 11.26
N MET A 194 -1.71 -25.52 10.57
CA MET A 194 -3.01 -25.77 11.17
C MET A 194 -3.37 -27.24 11.01
N VAL A 195 -3.82 -27.86 12.09
CA VAL A 195 -4.21 -29.28 12.11
C VAL A 195 -5.55 -29.49 11.39
N ARG A 196 -6.49 -28.55 11.53
CA ARG A 196 -7.83 -28.59 10.93
C ARG A 196 -7.88 -27.78 9.65
N PRO A 197 -8.72 -28.20 8.66
CA PRO A 197 -8.97 -27.40 7.49
C PRO A 197 -9.47 -26.00 7.90
N ALA A 198 -8.96 -24.99 7.20
CA ALA A 198 -9.50 -23.66 7.37
C ALA A 198 -10.81 -23.56 6.59
N SER A 199 -11.80 -22.90 7.12
CA SER A 199 -12.92 -22.44 6.30
C SER A 199 -12.42 -21.34 5.37
N TYR A 200 -12.87 -21.38 4.12
CA TYR A 200 -12.66 -20.35 3.10
C TYR A 200 -13.93 -19.55 2.85
N ASP A 201 -14.96 -19.77 3.68
CA ASP A 201 -16.18 -18.98 3.64
C ASP A 201 -15.95 -17.64 4.37
N PRO A 202 -16.25 -16.51 3.74
CA PRO A 202 -16.19 -15.19 4.38
C PRO A 202 -17.04 -15.07 5.65
N GLU A 203 -18.17 -15.79 5.73
CA GLU A 203 -19.06 -15.74 6.89
C GLU A 203 -18.48 -16.43 8.13
N ASP A 204 -17.54 -17.35 7.94
CA ASP A 204 -16.88 -18.08 9.04
C ASP A 204 -15.67 -17.33 9.63
N ILE A 205 -15.37 -16.12 9.12
CA ILE A 205 -14.22 -15.38 9.60
C ILE A 205 -14.57 -14.72 10.94
N LYS A 206 -13.82 -15.07 11.98
CA LYS A 206 -13.91 -14.44 13.30
C LYS A 206 -12.66 -13.59 13.54
N PRO A 207 -12.79 -12.29 13.88
CA PRO A 207 -11.66 -11.45 14.22
C PRO A 207 -11.05 -11.86 15.58
N HIS A 208 -9.84 -11.42 15.84
CA HIS A 208 -9.26 -11.48 17.17
C HIS A 208 -9.99 -10.51 18.13
N ASP A 209 -9.93 -10.78 19.43
CA ASP A 209 -10.51 -9.91 20.45
C ASP A 209 -9.97 -8.48 20.32
N GLY A 210 -10.90 -7.52 20.28
CA GLY A 210 -10.56 -6.11 20.11
C GLY A 210 -10.21 -5.70 18.67
N TYR A 211 -10.55 -6.53 17.69
CA TYR A 211 -10.41 -6.24 16.25
C TYR A 211 -11.76 -6.40 15.54
N TYR A 212 -11.91 -5.73 14.42
CA TYR A 212 -12.97 -5.98 13.43
C TYR A 212 -12.36 -6.33 12.07
N ILE A 213 -13.14 -6.97 11.22
CA ILE A 213 -12.70 -7.33 9.87
C ILE A 213 -13.10 -6.21 8.91
N ASP A 214 -12.12 -5.71 8.15
CA ASP A 214 -12.40 -4.85 6.99
C ASP A 214 -12.98 -5.72 5.87
N ARG A 215 -14.30 -5.65 5.67
CA ARG A 215 -15.01 -6.48 4.68
C ARG A 215 -14.52 -6.26 3.25
N ASP A 216 -14.12 -5.05 2.90
CA ASP A 216 -13.58 -4.72 1.57
C ASP A 216 -12.21 -5.35 1.31
N SER A 217 -11.54 -5.82 2.36
CA SER A 217 -10.26 -6.51 2.27
C SER A 217 -10.38 -8.02 2.06
N ILE A 218 -11.60 -8.57 2.22
CA ILE A 218 -11.81 -10.02 2.09
C ILE A 218 -11.63 -10.42 0.63
N ARG A 219 -10.76 -11.39 0.40
CA ARG A 219 -10.50 -11.96 -0.93
C ARG A 219 -10.46 -13.48 -0.83
N VAL A 220 -11.35 -14.14 -1.56
CA VAL A 220 -11.32 -15.60 -1.77
C VAL A 220 -10.87 -15.87 -3.18
N TYR A 221 -9.87 -16.73 -3.35
CA TYR A 221 -9.35 -17.06 -4.67
C TYR A 221 -8.63 -18.39 -4.66
N GLU A 222 -8.49 -19.00 -5.84
CA GLU A 222 -7.57 -20.11 -6.06
C GLU A 222 -6.19 -19.57 -6.43
N HIS A 223 -5.16 -20.15 -5.81
CA HIS A 223 -3.79 -19.75 -6.09
C HIS A 223 -3.44 -20.02 -7.57
N PRO A 224 -3.09 -19.01 -8.38
CA PRO A 224 -3.02 -19.15 -9.84
C PRO A 224 -2.05 -20.22 -10.37
N ILE A 225 -1.08 -20.65 -9.55
CA ILE A 225 -0.07 -21.64 -9.96
C ILE A 225 -0.37 -23.03 -9.37
N THR A 226 -0.90 -23.07 -8.14
CA THR A 226 -1.06 -24.34 -7.42
C THR A 226 -2.48 -24.84 -7.33
N GLY A 227 -3.48 -24.01 -7.71
CA GLY A 227 -4.90 -24.31 -7.55
C GLY A 227 -5.37 -24.36 -6.08
N ALA A 228 -4.49 -24.10 -5.12
CA ALA A 228 -4.84 -24.17 -3.71
C ALA A 228 -5.84 -23.06 -3.34
N PRO A 229 -6.91 -23.37 -2.56
CA PRO A 229 -7.81 -22.35 -2.09
C PRO A 229 -7.11 -21.41 -1.12
N CYS A 230 -7.41 -20.12 -1.24
CA CYS A 230 -6.86 -19.06 -0.43
C CYS A 230 -7.97 -18.11 0.03
N ILE A 231 -7.90 -17.71 1.29
CA ILE A 231 -8.68 -16.58 1.81
C ILE A 231 -7.74 -15.59 2.46
N GLU A 232 -7.93 -14.31 2.16
CA GLU A 232 -7.18 -13.19 2.74
C GLU A 232 -8.14 -12.16 3.29
N TYR A 233 -7.76 -11.54 4.39
CA TYR A 233 -8.52 -10.44 5.00
C TYR A 233 -7.62 -9.63 5.92
N ILE A 234 -8.11 -8.44 6.29
CA ILE A 234 -7.43 -7.53 7.20
C ILE A 234 -8.31 -7.32 8.43
N GLU A 235 -7.73 -7.55 9.58
CA GLU A 235 -8.31 -7.20 10.87
C GLU A 235 -7.77 -5.84 11.30
N VAL A 236 -8.62 -4.97 11.80
CA VAL A 236 -8.28 -3.62 12.23
C VAL A 236 -8.58 -3.48 13.71
N SER A 237 -7.62 -3.00 14.49
CA SER A 237 -7.76 -2.82 15.94
C SER A 237 -8.80 -1.73 16.26
N LEU A 238 -9.69 -2.04 17.18
CA LEU A 238 -10.64 -1.09 17.76
C LEU A 238 -9.94 -0.10 18.72
N LYS A 239 -8.76 -0.46 19.23
CA LYS A 239 -7.98 0.43 20.12
C LYS A 239 -7.41 1.59 19.32
N GLU A 240 -7.60 2.80 19.81
CA GLU A 240 -6.89 3.95 19.25
C GLU A 240 -5.38 3.79 19.42
N ILE A 241 -4.60 4.19 18.40
CA ILE A 241 -3.16 4.33 18.59
C ILE A 241 -2.98 5.47 19.59
N PRO A 242 -2.22 5.27 20.70
CA PRO A 242 -1.94 6.36 21.61
C PRO A 242 -1.44 7.56 20.82
N ARG A 243 -2.12 8.70 20.94
CA ARG A 243 -1.63 9.95 20.33
C ARG A 243 -0.25 10.19 20.94
N ILE A 244 0.79 10.11 20.12
CA ILE A 244 2.12 10.54 20.54
C ILE A 244 1.95 12.01 20.89
N LYS A 245 2.04 12.35 22.18
CA LYS A 245 2.10 13.73 22.62
C LYS A 245 3.40 14.30 22.07
N TYR A 246 3.34 15.02 20.96
CA TYR A 246 4.46 15.81 20.50
C TYR A 246 4.78 16.80 21.62
N ALA A 247 6.04 16.85 22.03
CA ALA A 247 6.51 17.90 22.93
C ALA A 247 6.03 19.25 22.36
N ARG A 248 5.44 20.08 23.23
CA ARG A 248 4.82 21.36 22.88
C ARG A 248 5.87 22.34 22.31
N GLY A 249 6.17 22.17 21.03
CA GLY A 249 6.66 23.29 20.22
C GLY A 249 5.43 23.87 19.54
N LYS A 250 5.27 25.17 19.57
CA LYS A 250 4.19 25.91 18.91
C LYS A 250 4.24 25.69 17.39
N VAL A 251 3.64 24.61 16.93
CA VAL A 251 3.33 24.41 15.52
C VAL A 251 1.82 24.57 15.41
N ALA A 252 1.39 25.57 14.64
CA ALA A 252 -0.01 25.81 14.35
C ALA A 252 -0.67 24.49 13.90
N ARG A 253 -1.80 24.14 14.50
CA ARG A 253 -2.61 23.00 14.07
C ARG A 253 -3.05 23.29 12.63
N PRO A 254 -2.88 22.36 11.68
CA PRO A 254 -3.64 22.48 10.45
C PRO A 254 -5.13 22.41 10.81
N GLU A 255 -5.92 23.34 10.30
CA GLU A 255 -7.37 23.34 10.49
C GLU A 255 -7.96 22.04 9.96
N PRO A 256 -8.99 21.49 10.61
CA PRO A 256 -9.66 20.29 10.11
C PRO A 256 -10.32 20.63 8.77
N ILE A 257 -9.94 19.92 7.73
CA ILE A 257 -10.60 19.97 6.42
C ILE A 257 -12.05 19.50 6.62
N TYR A 258 -13.00 20.33 6.28
CA TYR A 258 -14.43 20.15 6.53
C TYR A 258 -15.00 18.91 5.82
N ARG A 259 -16.10 18.39 6.40
CA ARG A 259 -16.83 17.17 6.01
C ARG A 259 -17.36 17.16 4.57
N GLU A 260 -17.54 18.33 3.95
CA GLU A 260 -18.05 18.50 2.59
C GLU A 260 -17.09 18.02 1.49
N GLU A 261 -15.77 18.06 1.72
CA GLU A 261 -14.79 17.55 0.75
C GLU A 261 -14.77 16.01 0.66
N ARG A 262 -15.38 15.29 1.61
CA ARG A 262 -15.44 13.81 1.60
C ARG A 262 -16.41 13.24 0.58
N GLU A 263 -17.53 13.93 0.30
CA GLU A 263 -18.52 13.44 -0.67
C GLU A 263 -18.04 13.67 -2.11
N GLU A 264 -17.36 14.77 -2.37
CA GLU A 264 -16.70 15.01 -3.67
C GLU A 264 -15.53 14.06 -3.93
N GLN A 265 -14.82 13.62 -2.90
CA GLN A 265 -13.72 12.67 -3.01
C GLN A 265 -14.20 11.26 -3.37
N LEU A 266 -15.36 10.83 -2.89
CA LEU A 266 -15.98 9.56 -3.29
C LEU A 266 -16.39 9.58 -4.76
N LEU A 267 -16.94 10.69 -5.25
CA LEU A 267 -17.27 10.90 -6.66
C LEU A 267 -16.03 10.89 -7.57
N PHE A 268 -14.89 11.40 -7.10
CA PHE A 268 -13.63 11.36 -7.86
C PHE A 268 -13.09 9.94 -8.05
N TRP A 269 -13.37 9.04 -7.11
CA TRP A 269 -12.99 7.62 -7.20
C TRP A 269 -13.88 6.83 -8.17
N GLU A 270 -15.12 7.25 -8.37
CA GLU A 270 -16.10 6.60 -9.26
C GLU A 270 -15.96 7.06 -10.73
N LEU A 271 -15.43 8.25 -10.96
CA LEU A 271 -15.32 8.84 -12.31
C LEU A 271 -14.08 8.36 -13.11
N ASP A 272 -13.14 7.66 -12.50
CA ASP A 272 -11.94 7.10 -13.16
C ASP A 272 -12.09 5.60 -13.52
N ILE A 273 -13.32 5.08 -13.61
CA ILE A 273 -13.64 3.74 -14.14
C ILE A 273 -13.83 3.80 -15.64
#